data_ed620a6198ecad2bfcb40024bd387f29
#
_entry.id   ed620a6198ecad2bfcb40024bd387f29
#
_cell.length_a   1.000
_cell.length_b   1.000
_cell.length_c   1.000
_cell.angle_alpha   90.00
_cell.angle_beta   90.00
_cell.angle_gamma   90.00
#
_symmetry.space_group_name_H-M   'P 1'
#
loop_
_entity.id
_entity.type
_entity.pdbx_description
1 polymer ?
#
loop_
_entity_poly.entity_id
_entity_poly.type
_entity_poly.pdbx_seq_one_letter_code
_entity_poly.pdbx_strand_id
1 'polypeptide(L)'
;MKMRINKWPPTEAAWTKWELLLVVFIVGLLVATLVPAWLKSKARSSRISCVNIVKQVSMGLRLFANDNDSRYPDASTNITSNTELWKLFQLAQNDISSPRILICPEDRERTSAADFLTASGSSADSFAHSSKRNLALSYFYAAGADEAFPSRILIGDRNLTRDPDRSDNSPGTTFLSGTQRLGSTEEQIKDFRWAAKIHDRWGSLAFMDGSAQQLTSGAVIAAAR
;
A
#
# COMPACT_ATOMS: atom_id res chain seq x y z
N MET A 1 -51.29 26.29 55.33
CA MET A 1 -50.38 27.01 54.45
C MET A 1 -50.21 26.21 53.18
N LYS A 2 -50.92 26.52 52.07
CA LYS A 2 -50.90 25.76 50.83
C LYS A 2 -49.85 26.38 49.91
N MET A 3 -48.76 25.67 49.64
CA MET A 3 -47.76 26.05 48.62
C MET A 3 -48.40 25.94 47.25
N ARG A 4 -48.50 27.05 46.52
CA ARG A 4 -48.84 27.08 45.12
C ARG A 4 -47.58 26.73 44.33
N ILE A 5 -47.56 25.57 43.70
CA ILE A 5 -46.56 25.19 42.74
C ILE A 5 -46.90 25.93 41.45
N ASN A 6 -46.08 26.91 41.07
CA ASN A 6 -46.14 27.57 39.79
C ASN A 6 -45.80 26.53 38.68
N LYS A 7 -46.77 26.06 37.97
CA LYS A 7 -46.58 25.32 36.72
C LYS A 7 -46.12 26.33 35.66
N TRP A 8 -44.88 26.22 35.25
CA TRP A 8 -44.43 26.91 34.04
C TRP A 8 -45.27 26.41 32.86
N PRO A 9 -45.77 27.30 31.98
CA PRO A 9 -46.47 26.88 30.78
C PRO A 9 -45.48 26.14 29.88
N PRO A 10 -45.89 25.03 29.22
CA PRO A 10 -45.07 24.41 28.23
C PRO A 10 -44.91 25.42 27.08
N THR A 11 -43.71 25.91 26.87
CA THR A 11 -43.37 26.67 25.67
C THR A 11 -43.35 25.69 24.49
N GLU A 12 -44.49 25.48 23.88
CA GLU A 12 -44.64 24.84 22.58
C GLU A 12 -44.05 25.80 21.54
N ALA A 13 -42.71 25.84 21.49
CA ALA A 13 -42.01 26.56 20.42
C ALA A 13 -42.16 25.80 19.12
N ALA A 14 -43.30 26.00 18.46
CA ALA A 14 -43.48 25.48 17.09
C ALA A 14 -42.54 26.22 16.16
N TRP A 15 -41.62 25.47 15.55
CA TRP A 15 -40.64 25.99 14.57
C TRP A 15 -41.37 26.66 13.42
N THR A 16 -40.98 27.87 13.09
CA THR A 16 -41.52 28.56 11.92
C THR A 16 -40.97 27.96 10.63
N LYS A 17 -41.75 27.99 9.56
CA LYS A 17 -41.31 27.47 8.25
C LYS A 17 -40.01 28.13 7.80
N TRP A 18 -39.78 29.40 8.14
CA TRP A 18 -38.59 30.13 7.82
C TRP A 18 -37.35 29.67 8.59
N GLU A 19 -37.49 29.31 9.88
CA GLU A 19 -36.41 28.75 10.69
C GLU A 19 -35.99 27.40 10.13
N LEU A 20 -36.95 26.56 9.74
CA LEU A 20 -36.64 25.27 9.11
C LEU A 20 -35.92 25.46 7.78
N LEU A 21 -36.37 26.42 6.94
CA LEU A 21 -35.75 26.72 5.66
C LEU A 21 -34.31 27.24 5.81
N LEU A 22 -34.07 28.10 6.82
CA LEU A 22 -32.75 28.61 7.13
C LEU A 22 -31.81 27.49 7.60
N VAL A 23 -32.29 26.59 8.45
CA VAL A 23 -31.49 25.44 8.90
C VAL A 23 -31.12 24.53 7.74
N VAL A 24 -32.07 24.20 6.86
CA VAL A 24 -31.81 23.36 5.67
C VAL A 24 -30.82 24.05 4.74
N PHE A 25 -30.91 25.36 4.57
CA PHE A 25 -29.96 26.13 3.75
C PHE A 25 -28.54 26.09 4.33
N ILE A 26 -28.38 26.29 5.64
CA ILE A 26 -27.07 26.22 6.31
C ILE A 26 -26.48 24.83 6.21
N VAL A 27 -27.29 23.78 6.48
CA VAL A 27 -26.86 22.39 6.37
C VAL A 27 -26.44 22.06 4.92
N GLY A 28 -27.20 22.51 3.93
CA GLY A 28 -26.86 22.35 2.51
C GLY A 28 -25.54 22.98 2.16
N LEU A 29 -25.26 24.19 2.66
CA LEU A 29 -24.01 24.89 2.44
C LEU A 29 -22.83 24.19 3.12
N LEU A 30 -23.01 23.69 4.34
CA LEU A 30 -22.00 22.90 5.05
C LEU A 30 -21.68 21.60 4.31
N VAL A 31 -22.69 20.85 3.86
CA VAL A 31 -22.49 19.62 3.08
C VAL A 31 -21.75 19.92 1.78
N ALA A 32 -22.14 20.96 1.05
CA ALA A 32 -21.51 21.35 -0.21
C ALA A 32 -20.01 21.66 -0.06
N THR A 33 -19.58 22.18 1.09
CA THR A 33 -18.17 22.52 1.35
C THR A 33 -17.39 21.34 1.94
N LEU A 34 -17.99 20.56 2.83
CA LEU A 34 -17.34 19.46 3.54
C LEU A 34 -17.14 18.21 2.68
N VAL A 35 -18.11 17.88 1.82
CA VAL A 35 -18.02 16.65 0.99
C VAL A 35 -16.78 16.63 0.09
N PRO A 36 -16.48 17.67 -0.73
CA PRO A 36 -15.30 17.65 -1.58
C PRO A 36 -13.98 17.64 -0.78
N ALA A 37 -13.95 18.29 0.39
CA ALA A 37 -12.79 18.31 1.25
C ALA A 37 -12.53 16.90 1.84
N TRP A 38 -13.58 16.20 2.25
CA TRP A 38 -13.50 14.84 2.80
C TRP A 38 -13.02 13.81 1.76
N LEU A 39 -13.50 13.88 0.53
CA LEU A 39 -13.05 13.00 -0.55
C LEU A 39 -11.55 13.16 -0.84
N LYS A 40 -11.05 14.40 -0.90
CA LYS A 40 -9.61 14.67 -1.08
C LYS A 40 -8.78 14.19 0.10
N SER A 41 -9.26 14.36 1.33
CA SER A 41 -8.60 13.89 2.55
C SER A 41 -8.48 12.37 2.57
N LYS A 42 -9.55 11.64 2.21
CA LYS A 42 -9.54 10.18 2.14
C LYS A 42 -8.50 9.65 1.15
N ALA A 43 -8.44 10.22 -0.06
CA ALA A 43 -7.45 9.83 -1.07
C ALA A 43 -6.00 10.06 -0.61
N ARG A 44 -5.75 11.14 0.13
CA ARG A 44 -4.42 11.42 0.70
C ARG A 44 -4.08 10.46 1.85
N SER A 45 -5.04 10.15 2.69
CA SER A 45 -4.86 9.23 3.82
C SER A 45 -4.48 7.82 3.35
N SER A 46 -5.14 7.28 2.33
CA SER A 46 -4.82 5.95 1.80
C SER A 46 -3.42 5.90 1.18
N ARG A 47 -2.98 6.96 0.50
CA ARG A 47 -1.60 7.04 -0.03
C ARG A 47 -0.55 6.98 1.09
N ILE A 48 -0.74 7.76 2.16
CA ILE A 48 0.16 7.75 3.33
C ILE A 48 0.17 6.36 3.98
N SER A 49 -0.98 5.72 4.08
CA SER A 49 -1.10 4.36 4.61
C SER A 49 -0.25 3.37 3.80
N CYS A 50 -0.30 3.42 2.45
CA CYS A 50 0.50 2.53 1.61
C CYS A 50 2.01 2.74 1.78
N VAL A 51 2.49 4.00 1.85
CA VAL A 51 3.90 4.27 2.14
C VAL A 51 4.32 3.67 3.47
N ASN A 52 3.50 3.83 4.51
CA ASN A 52 3.79 3.27 5.84
C ASN A 52 3.83 1.74 5.81
N ILE A 53 2.94 1.10 5.05
CA ILE A 53 2.93 -0.36 4.91
C ILE A 53 4.17 -0.83 4.15
N VAL A 54 4.52 -0.22 3.02
CA VAL A 54 5.77 -0.53 2.28
C VAL A 54 6.99 -0.38 3.19
N LYS A 55 7.02 0.67 4.03
CA LYS A 55 8.08 0.86 5.03
C LYS A 55 8.11 -0.28 6.04
N GLN A 56 6.97 -0.72 6.57
CA GLN A 56 6.91 -1.84 7.52
C GLN A 56 7.41 -3.14 6.89
N VAL A 57 7.01 -3.45 5.65
CA VAL A 57 7.48 -4.63 4.94
C VAL A 57 8.99 -4.56 4.68
N SER A 58 9.51 -3.38 4.28
CA SER A 58 10.95 -3.20 4.07
C SER A 58 11.74 -3.38 5.37
N MET A 59 11.19 -2.93 6.50
CA MET A 59 11.82 -3.14 7.82
C MET A 59 11.85 -4.62 8.19
N GLY A 60 10.78 -5.39 7.92
CA GLY A 60 10.77 -6.84 8.11
C GLY A 60 11.83 -7.54 7.26
N LEU A 61 11.97 -7.17 5.99
CA LEU A 61 13.01 -7.73 5.12
C LEU A 61 14.44 -7.40 5.60
N ARG A 62 14.65 -6.20 6.14
CA ARG A 62 15.93 -5.81 6.75
C ARG A 62 16.21 -6.55 8.05
N LEU A 63 15.18 -6.78 8.87
CA LEU A 63 15.31 -7.58 10.08
C LEU A 63 15.71 -9.02 9.72
N PHE A 64 15.05 -9.60 8.71
CA PHE A 64 15.47 -10.89 8.16
C PHE A 64 16.95 -10.90 7.75
N ALA A 65 17.42 -9.88 7.02
CA ALA A 65 18.80 -9.79 6.59
C ALA A 65 19.75 -9.70 7.79
N ASN A 66 19.40 -8.92 8.82
CA ASN A 66 20.20 -8.79 10.04
C ASN A 66 20.37 -10.15 10.76
N ASP A 67 19.33 -10.98 10.76
CA ASP A 67 19.35 -12.31 11.40
C ASP A 67 19.97 -13.41 10.52
N ASN A 68 20.30 -13.08 9.25
CA ASN A 68 20.84 -14.02 8.27
C ASN A 68 22.16 -13.51 7.63
N ASP A 69 23.08 -13.00 8.43
CA ASP A 69 24.41 -12.55 7.99
C ASP A 69 24.37 -11.48 6.88
N SER A 70 23.48 -10.50 7.01
CA SER A 70 23.22 -9.45 6.01
C SER A 70 22.74 -9.97 4.65
N ARG A 71 22.18 -11.20 4.63
CA ARG A 71 21.63 -11.79 3.41
C ARG A 71 20.13 -11.60 3.33
N TYR A 72 19.70 -10.92 2.31
CA TYR A 72 18.27 -10.78 2.00
C TYR A 72 17.66 -12.09 1.49
N PRO A 73 16.33 -12.26 1.49
CA PRO A 73 15.68 -13.51 1.11
C PRO A 73 16.07 -14.04 -0.28
N ASP A 74 16.37 -13.18 -1.24
CA ASP A 74 16.80 -13.56 -2.59
C ASP A 74 18.20 -14.15 -2.62
N ALA A 75 19.12 -13.69 -1.79
CA ALA A 75 20.45 -14.27 -1.65
C ALA A 75 20.44 -15.63 -0.95
N SER A 76 19.41 -15.92 -0.16
CA SER A 76 19.21 -17.18 0.54
C SER A 76 18.50 -18.24 -0.32
N THR A 77 18.02 -17.88 -1.50
CA THR A 77 17.24 -18.75 -2.39
C THR A 77 17.65 -18.57 -3.85
N ASN A 78 17.52 -19.63 -4.63
CA ASN A 78 17.71 -19.59 -6.09
C ASN A 78 16.40 -19.18 -6.81
N ILE A 79 15.57 -18.34 -6.19
CA ILE A 79 14.31 -17.89 -6.79
C ILE A 79 14.61 -16.81 -7.82
N THR A 80 14.46 -17.16 -9.09
CA THR A 80 14.67 -16.25 -10.23
C THR A 80 13.37 -15.95 -10.99
N SER A 81 12.28 -16.61 -10.59
CA SER A 81 10.99 -16.51 -11.30
C SER A 81 9.99 -15.60 -10.57
N ASN A 82 9.33 -14.74 -11.34
CA ASN A 82 8.23 -13.91 -10.83
C ASN A 82 7.08 -14.75 -10.23
N THR A 83 6.88 -15.98 -10.70
CA THR A 83 5.82 -16.88 -10.20
C THR A 83 6.08 -17.36 -8.77
N GLU A 84 7.31 -17.28 -8.32
CA GLU A 84 7.74 -17.74 -7.00
C GLU A 84 8.07 -16.60 -6.01
N LEU A 85 7.78 -15.35 -6.40
CA LEU A 85 8.06 -14.16 -5.56
C LEU A 85 7.49 -14.29 -4.15
N TRP A 86 6.33 -14.91 -4.00
CA TRP A 86 5.71 -15.15 -2.70
C TRP A 86 6.60 -15.92 -1.73
N LYS A 87 7.49 -16.78 -2.21
CA LYS A 87 8.42 -17.57 -1.37
C LYS A 87 9.43 -16.67 -0.64
N LEU A 88 9.84 -15.54 -1.23
CA LEU A 88 10.74 -14.57 -0.57
C LEU A 88 10.07 -13.99 0.68
N PHE A 89 8.81 -13.61 0.56
CA PHE A 89 8.05 -13.09 1.70
C PHE A 89 7.68 -14.19 2.70
N GLN A 90 7.50 -15.42 2.22
CA GLN A 90 7.29 -16.58 3.09
C GLN A 90 8.52 -16.88 3.95
N LEU A 91 9.74 -16.71 3.43
CA LEU A 91 10.97 -16.86 4.20
C LEU A 91 11.07 -15.85 5.33
N ALA A 92 10.71 -14.58 5.05
CA ALA A 92 10.73 -13.50 6.02
C ALA A 92 9.47 -13.46 6.91
N GLN A 93 8.68 -14.53 6.99
CA GLN A 93 7.40 -14.58 7.71
C GLN A 93 7.51 -14.23 9.20
N ASN A 94 8.64 -14.58 9.84
CA ASN A 94 8.86 -14.30 11.25
C ASN A 94 9.13 -12.84 11.54
N ASP A 95 9.66 -12.12 10.54
CA ASP A 95 10.06 -10.71 10.62
C ASP A 95 8.98 -9.79 10.06
N ILE A 96 8.08 -10.35 9.25
CA ILE A 96 6.88 -9.68 8.74
C ILE A 96 5.72 -10.06 9.65
N SER A 97 5.22 -9.12 10.41
CA SER A 97 4.24 -9.33 11.49
C SER A 97 2.94 -10.03 11.05
N SER A 98 2.51 -9.85 9.80
CA SER A 98 1.29 -10.46 9.27
C SER A 98 1.28 -10.42 7.74
N PRO A 99 0.73 -11.44 7.05
CA PRO A 99 0.58 -11.40 5.60
C PRO A 99 -0.40 -10.31 5.13
N ARG A 100 -1.20 -9.75 6.01
CA ARG A 100 -2.13 -8.65 5.69
C ARG A 100 -1.42 -7.38 5.25
N ILE A 101 -0.20 -7.12 5.76
CA ILE A 101 0.58 -5.95 5.35
C ILE A 101 1.21 -6.10 3.96
N LEU A 102 1.14 -7.29 3.36
CA LEU A 102 1.59 -7.52 1.99
C LEU A 102 0.60 -7.02 0.93
N ILE A 103 -0.54 -6.47 1.36
CA ILE A 103 -1.56 -5.89 0.49
C ILE A 103 -1.65 -4.38 0.71
N CYS A 104 -1.54 -3.64 -0.40
CA CYS A 104 -1.85 -2.22 -0.40
C CYS A 104 -3.38 -2.01 -0.33
N PRO A 105 -3.92 -1.17 0.56
CA PRO A 105 -5.36 -0.91 0.68
C PRO A 105 -6.04 -0.39 -0.59
N GLU A 106 -5.30 0.21 -1.50
CA GLU A 106 -5.82 0.67 -2.79
C GLU A 106 -5.79 -0.42 -3.88
N ASP A 107 -5.12 -1.55 -3.62
CA ASP A 107 -5.05 -2.66 -4.56
C ASP A 107 -6.28 -3.57 -4.44
N ARG A 108 -7.34 -3.22 -5.14
CA ARG A 108 -8.62 -3.94 -5.10
C ARG A 108 -8.61 -5.29 -5.81
N GLU A 109 -7.54 -5.62 -6.52
CA GLU A 109 -7.41 -6.89 -7.24
C GLU A 109 -6.76 -7.98 -6.41
N ARG A 110 -6.19 -7.60 -5.30
CA ARG A 110 -5.49 -8.50 -4.39
C ARG A 110 -6.27 -8.70 -3.12
N THR A 111 -6.18 -9.91 -2.59
CA THR A 111 -6.83 -10.27 -1.32
C THR A 111 -5.79 -10.76 -0.34
N SER A 112 -5.82 -10.21 0.88
CA SER A 112 -4.88 -10.62 1.92
C SER A 112 -5.03 -12.10 2.26
N ALA A 113 -3.93 -12.72 2.65
CA ALA A 113 -3.96 -14.01 3.33
C ALA A 113 -4.23 -13.82 4.83
N ALA A 114 -4.73 -14.86 5.46
CA ALA A 114 -5.00 -14.86 6.90
C ALA A 114 -3.73 -15.12 7.72
N ASP A 115 -2.87 -16.00 7.24
CA ASP A 115 -1.65 -16.47 7.91
C ASP A 115 -0.57 -16.84 6.89
N PHE A 116 0.64 -17.14 7.39
CA PHE A 116 1.78 -17.62 6.62
C PHE A 116 1.93 -19.16 6.62
N LEU A 117 0.93 -19.92 7.03
CA LEU A 117 1.05 -21.38 7.15
C LEU A 117 1.44 -22.03 5.82
N THR A 118 2.28 -23.04 5.92
CA THR A 118 2.73 -23.86 4.78
C THR A 118 1.64 -24.83 4.32
N ALA A 119 1.76 -25.32 3.08
CA ALA A 119 0.73 -26.10 2.38
C ALA A 119 0.20 -27.36 3.14
N SER A 120 0.96 -27.94 4.05
CA SER A 120 0.57 -29.16 4.77
C SER A 120 -0.54 -28.99 5.82
N GLY A 121 -0.86 -27.76 6.22
CA GLY A 121 -1.91 -27.46 7.20
C GLY A 121 -2.69 -26.22 6.85
N SER A 122 -2.54 -25.71 5.63
CA SER A 122 -3.07 -24.43 5.22
C SER A 122 -4.54 -24.49 4.83
N SER A 123 -5.31 -23.56 5.37
CA SER A 123 -6.63 -23.21 4.82
C SER A 123 -6.49 -22.57 3.42
N ALA A 124 -7.58 -22.50 2.67
CA ALA A 124 -7.59 -21.78 1.39
C ALA A 124 -7.19 -20.29 1.50
N ASP A 125 -7.19 -19.74 2.72
CA ASP A 125 -6.81 -18.36 3.02
C ASP A 125 -5.36 -18.19 3.47
N SER A 126 -4.56 -19.27 3.55
CA SER A 126 -3.14 -19.19 3.91
C SER A 126 -2.29 -18.66 2.75
N PHE A 127 -1.22 -17.93 3.05
CA PHE A 127 -0.36 -17.27 2.06
C PHE A 127 0.31 -18.27 1.08
N ALA A 128 0.72 -19.44 1.56
CA ALA A 128 1.33 -20.49 0.74
C ALA A 128 0.32 -21.27 -0.12
N HIS A 129 -0.98 -21.15 0.11
CA HIS A 129 -1.99 -21.85 -0.66
C HIS A 129 -2.04 -21.35 -2.12
N SER A 130 -2.34 -22.25 -3.06
CA SER A 130 -2.32 -21.97 -4.51
C SER A 130 -3.28 -20.82 -4.92
N SER A 131 -4.37 -20.60 -4.17
CA SER A 131 -5.31 -19.51 -4.38
C SER A 131 -4.80 -18.14 -3.92
N LYS A 132 -3.73 -18.10 -3.14
CA LYS A 132 -3.15 -16.88 -2.57
C LYS A 132 -1.77 -16.60 -3.19
N ARG A 133 -0.69 -17.04 -2.65
CA ARG A 133 0.67 -16.81 -3.18
C ARG A 133 0.85 -15.36 -3.68
N ASN A 134 1.28 -15.20 -4.93
CA ASN A 134 1.43 -13.90 -5.56
C ASN A 134 0.12 -13.10 -5.68
N LEU A 135 -1.06 -13.75 -5.57
CA LEU A 135 -2.35 -13.07 -5.53
C LEU A 135 -2.62 -12.38 -4.19
N ALA A 136 -1.89 -12.73 -3.16
CA ALA A 136 -1.90 -12.06 -1.86
C ALA A 136 -0.69 -11.12 -1.67
N LEU A 137 -0.19 -10.52 -2.78
CA LEU A 137 0.98 -9.66 -2.78
C LEU A 137 0.75 -8.44 -3.68
N SER A 138 0.84 -7.25 -3.13
CA SER A 138 0.71 -5.97 -3.84
C SER A 138 2.05 -5.30 -4.15
N TYR A 139 3.16 -5.96 -3.84
CA TYR A 139 4.48 -5.38 -3.96
C TYR A 139 5.38 -6.20 -4.87
N PHE A 140 6.30 -5.51 -5.56
CA PHE A 140 7.44 -6.15 -6.18
C PHE A 140 8.63 -6.17 -5.21
N TYR A 141 9.58 -7.04 -5.45
CA TYR A 141 10.84 -7.11 -4.75
C TYR A 141 11.99 -6.87 -5.75
N ALA A 142 12.97 -6.06 -5.36
CA ALA A 142 14.16 -5.82 -6.18
C ALA A 142 15.27 -6.78 -5.78
N ALA A 143 15.55 -7.75 -6.65
CA ALA A 143 16.61 -8.74 -6.40
C ALA A 143 18.01 -8.12 -6.42
N GLY A 144 18.94 -8.74 -5.71
CA GLY A 144 20.30 -8.23 -5.52
C GLY A 144 20.36 -7.15 -4.45
N ALA A 145 19.51 -7.29 -3.44
CA ALA A 145 19.51 -6.46 -2.25
C ALA A 145 20.86 -6.54 -1.54
N ASP A 146 21.48 -5.38 -1.27
CA ASP A 146 22.79 -5.28 -0.63
C ASP A 146 22.84 -3.97 0.17
N GLU A 147 23.09 -4.06 1.46
CA GLU A 147 23.17 -2.92 2.37
C GLU A 147 24.32 -1.96 2.05
N ALA A 148 25.33 -2.40 1.30
CA ALA A 148 26.39 -1.53 0.81
C ALA A 148 25.89 -0.41 -0.10
N PHE A 149 24.66 -0.53 -0.61
CA PHE A 149 24.05 0.44 -1.52
C PHE A 149 22.72 0.98 -0.97
N PRO A 150 22.74 1.89 0.01
CA PRO A 150 21.56 2.35 0.74
C PRO A 150 20.49 3.01 -0.13
N SER A 151 20.88 3.60 -1.26
CA SER A 151 19.95 4.26 -2.20
C SER A 151 19.25 3.30 -3.17
N ARG A 152 19.61 2.00 -3.18
CA ARG A 152 18.90 1.04 -4.02
C ARG A 152 17.51 0.77 -3.53
N ILE A 153 16.60 0.51 -4.47
CA ILE A 153 15.24 0.10 -4.18
C ILE A 153 15.26 -1.34 -3.66
N LEU A 154 14.53 -1.58 -2.57
CA LEU A 154 14.32 -2.90 -2.00
C LEU A 154 12.96 -3.46 -2.40
N ILE A 155 11.91 -2.67 -2.26
CA ILE A 155 10.52 -3.09 -2.47
C ILE A 155 9.70 -1.88 -2.95
N GLY A 156 8.63 -2.14 -3.67
CA GLY A 156 7.68 -1.10 -4.07
C GLY A 156 6.36 -1.65 -4.57
N ASP A 157 5.43 -0.75 -4.88
CA ASP A 157 4.11 -1.10 -5.38
C ASP A 157 4.21 -1.82 -6.74
N ARG A 158 3.41 -2.87 -6.92
CA ARG A 158 3.42 -3.74 -8.13
C ARG A 158 3.00 -3.05 -9.43
N ASN A 159 2.42 -1.85 -9.37
CA ASN A 159 1.96 -1.10 -10.54
C ASN A 159 3.07 -0.39 -11.33
N LEU A 160 4.33 -0.71 -11.06
CA LEU A 160 5.46 -0.25 -11.85
C LEU A 160 5.55 -1.02 -13.17
N THR A 161 5.49 -0.35 -14.31
CA THR A 161 5.48 -0.96 -15.65
C THR A 161 6.35 -0.19 -16.63
N ARG A 162 6.84 -0.88 -17.67
CA ARG A 162 7.52 -0.27 -18.82
C ARG A 162 6.54 0.20 -19.89
N ASP A 163 5.35 -0.37 -19.92
CA ASP A 163 4.33 -0.05 -20.92
C ASP A 163 3.14 0.63 -20.24
N PRO A 164 3.06 1.97 -20.28
CA PRO A 164 1.98 2.71 -19.64
C PRO A 164 0.63 2.54 -20.34
N ASP A 165 0.64 2.16 -21.60
CA ASP A 165 -0.57 1.97 -22.41
C ASP A 165 -1.07 0.52 -22.36
N ARG A 166 -0.34 -0.36 -21.73
CA ARG A 166 -0.74 -1.72 -21.48
C ARG A 166 -1.97 -1.74 -20.57
N SER A 167 -3.12 -1.82 -21.20
CA SER A 167 -4.41 -1.92 -20.52
C SER A 167 -4.63 -3.29 -19.87
N ASP A 168 -3.83 -4.29 -20.22
CA ASP A 168 -3.78 -5.52 -19.51
C ASP A 168 -3.11 -5.27 -18.16
N ASN A 169 -3.93 -5.13 -17.24
CA ASN A 169 -3.69 -5.14 -15.83
C ASN A 169 -3.09 -6.47 -15.34
N SER A 170 -2.28 -7.08 -16.18
CA SER A 170 -1.48 -8.20 -15.78
C SER A 170 -0.63 -7.70 -14.63
N PRO A 171 -0.92 -8.10 -13.42
CA PRO A 171 -0.18 -7.67 -12.26
C PRO A 171 1.17 -8.34 -12.39
N GLY A 172 2.07 -7.65 -13.06
CA GLY A 172 3.44 -8.01 -12.96
C GLY A 172 3.81 -7.86 -11.49
N THR A 173 3.84 -8.97 -10.79
CA THR A 173 4.80 -9.13 -9.73
C THR A 173 6.13 -9.06 -10.47
N THR A 174 6.54 -7.85 -10.80
CA THR A 174 7.78 -7.64 -11.52
C THR A 174 8.88 -7.90 -10.51
N PHE A 175 9.38 -9.12 -10.56
CA PHE A 175 10.63 -9.45 -9.93
C PHE A 175 11.69 -8.71 -10.74
N LEU A 176 12.14 -7.59 -10.22
CA LEU A 176 13.27 -6.88 -10.78
C LEU A 176 14.52 -7.68 -10.37
N SER A 177 14.93 -8.62 -11.22
CA SER A 177 16.14 -9.38 -11.04
C SER A 177 17.34 -8.43 -10.96
N GLY A 178 18.34 -8.74 -10.14
CA GLY A 178 19.57 -7.97 -9.99
C GLY A 178 20.41 -7.80 -11.27
N THR A 179 20.11 -8.57 -12.32
CA THR A 179 20.62 -8.35 -13.68
C THR A 179 19.83 -7.26 -14.43
N GLN A 180 18.63 -6.93 -14.01
CA GLN A 180 17.92 -5.73 -14.38
C GLN A 180 17.94 -4.76 -13.19
N ARG A 181 19.10 -4.20 -12.91
CA ARG A 181 19.24 -3.09 -11.96
C ARG A 181 18.29 -1.99 -12.43
N LEU A 182 17.33 -1.60 -11.60
CA LEU A 182 16.86 -0.23 -11.66
C LEU A 182 18.10 0.60 -11.40
N GLY A 183 18.72 1.13 -12.45
CA GLY A 183 19.85 2.02 -12.27
C GLY A 183 21.18 1.62 -12.85
N SER A 184 21.34 0.57 -13.66
CA SER A 184 22.61 0.36 -14.35
C SER A 184 22.82 1.27 -15.56
N THR A 185 21.76 1.81 -16.16
CA THR A 185 21.82 2.85 -17.19
C THR A 185 20.56 3.71 -17.15
N GLU A 186 20.72 5.01 -17.30
CA GLU A 186 19.66 6.02 -17.39
C GLU A 186 18.61 5.65 -18.45
N GLU A 187 19.02 4.94 -19.48
CA GLU A 187 18.20 4.49 -20.59
C GLU A 187 17.20 3.39 -20.23
N GLN A 188 17.56 2.52 -19.28
CA GLN A 188 16.66 1.44 -18.82
C GLN A 188 15.57 1.92 -17.85
N ILE A 189 15.80 3.05 -17.20
CA ILE A 189 14.87 3.63 -16.21
C ILE A 189 13.86 4.55 -16.88
N LYS A 190 14.20 5.15 -18.02
CA LYS A 190 13.31 6.06 -18.78
C LYS A 190 11.95 5.46 -19.08
N ASP A 191 11.87 4.14 -19.18
CA ASP A 191 10.68 3.43 -19.60
C ASP A 191 9.78 3.00 -18.44
N PHE A 192 10.24 3.11 -17.18
CA PHE A 192 9.43 2.74 -16.03
C PHE A 192 8.45 3.85 -15.64
N ARG A 193 7.18 3.48 -15.57
CA ARG A 193 6.08 4.38 -15.19
C ARG A 193 5.11 3.67 -14.25
N TRP A 194 4.46 4.44 -13.41
CA TRP A 194 3.37 3.92 -12.62
C TRP A 194 2.11 3.79 -13.47
N ALA A 195 1.50 2.61 -13.46
CA ALA A 195 0.18 2.39 -14.06
C ALA A 195 -0.90 3.13 -13.25
N ALA A 196 -2.01 3.48 -13.92
CA ALA A 196 -3.10 4.22 -13.30
C ALA A 196 -3.88 3.43 -12.23
N LYS A 197 -3.77 2.11 -12.23
CA LYS A 197 -4.68 1.18 -11.55
C LYS A 197 -4.60 1.22 -10.01
N ILE A 198 -3.42 1.43 -9.47
CA ILE A 198 -3.19 1.61 -8.03
C ILE A 198 -2.68 3.03 -7.89
N HIS A 199 -3.20 3.86 -6.98
CA HIS A 199 -2.70 5.21 -6.69
C HIS A 199 -2.67 6.22 -7.85
N ASP A 200 -3.40 5.98 -8.96
CA ASP A 200 -3.51 6.94 -10.07
C ASP A 200 -2.15 7.50 -10.54
N ARG A 201 -1.28 6.63 -11.06
CA ARG A 201 0.08 6.95 -11.57
C ARG A 201 1.08 7.41 -10.49
N TRP A 202 0.84 7.04 -9.27
CA TRP A 202 1.78 7.15 -8.16
C TRP A 202 2.16 5.75 -7.68
N GLY A 203 3.25 5.64 -6.96
CA GLY A 203 3.62 4.41 -6.28
C GLY A 203 4.54 4.67 -5.11
N SER A 204 4.57 3.72 -4.20
CA SER A 204 5.42 3.77 -3.02
C SER A 204 6.63 2.89 -3.23
N LEU A 205 7.80 3.38 -2.86
CA LEU A 205 9.06 2.64 -2.87
C LEU A 205 9.69 2.69 -1.49
N ALA A 206 10.35 1.60 -1.11
CA ALA A 206 11.28 1.61 0.01
C ALA A 206 12.68 1.22 -0.46
N PHE A 207 13.66 1.84 0.17
CA PHE A 207 15.08 1.72 -0.16
C PHE A 207 15.82 0.87 0.87
N MET A 208 17.04 0.48 0.55
CA MET A 208 17.88 -0.35 1.41
C MET A 208 18.22 0.33 2.75
N ASP A 209 18.23 1.67 2.81
CA ASP A 209 18.43 2.44 4.04
C ASP A 209 17.20 2.41 4.98
N GLY A 210 16.09 1.81 4.53
CA GLY A 210 14.81 1.75 5.27
C GLY A 210 13.94 2.99 5.10
N SER A 211 14.34 3.96 4.29
CA SER A 211 13.48 5.07 3.89
C SER A 211 12.38 4.58 2.95
N ALA A 212 11.21 5.22 3.01
CA ALA A 212 10.11 4.95 2.11
C ALA A 212 9.49 6.26 1.61
N GLN A 213 9.19 6.31 0.32
CA GLN A 213 8.70 7.51 -0.33
C GLN A 213 7.59 7.16 -1.32
N GLN A 214 6.67 8.09 -1.49
CA GLN A 214 5.72 8.05 -2.61
C GLN A 214 6.27 8.89 -3.76
N LEU A 215 6.34 8.30 -4.94
CA LEU A 215 6.97 8.91 -6.10
C LEU A 215 6.01 8.93 -7.30
N THR A 216 6.10 9.99 -8.09
CA THR A 216 5.54 10.03 -9.44
C THR A 216 6.44 9.29 -10.41
N SER A 217 5.95 8.98 -11.62
CA SER A 217 6.75 8.33 -12.65
C SER A 217 8.05 9.08 -12.99
N GLY A 218 8.02 10.41 -13.01
CA GLY A 218 9.23 11.22 -13.24
C GLY A 218 10.23 11.15 -12.08
N ALA A 219 9.74 11.07 -10.85
CA ALA A 219 10.58 11.00 -9.65
C ALA A 219 11.21 9.61 -9.44
N VAL A 220 10.60 8.53 -9.94
CA VAL A 220 11.21 7.17 -9.93
C VAL A 220 12.52 7.18 -10.71
N ILE A 221 12.55 7.84 -11.85
CA ILE A 221 13.74 7.96 -12.70
C ILE A 221 14.86 8.70 -11.94
N ALA A 222 14.51 9.73 -11.19
CA ALA A 222 15.49 10.50 -10.40
C ALA A 222 15.99 9.73 -9.16
N ALA A 223 15.12 8.93 -8.52
CA ALA A 223 15.45 8.16 -7.31
C ALA A 223 16.30 6.90 -7.61
N ALA A 224 16.31 6.44 -8.84
CA ALA A 224 17.06 5.26 -9.25
C ALA A 224 18.47 5.61 -9.81
N ARG A 225 18.88 6.89 -9.77
CA ARG A 225 20.24 7.38 -10.05
C ARG A 225 21.14 7.25 -8.82
#